data_54637e795e7de0a66ebe2d3353883126
#
_entry.id   54637e795e7de0a66ebe2d3353883126
#
_cell.length_a   1.000
_cell.length_b   1.000
_cell.length_c   1.000
_cell.angle_alpha   90.00
_cell.angle_beta   90.00
_cell.angle_gamma   90.00
#
_symmetry.space_group_name_H-M   'P 1'
#
loop_
_entity.id
_entity.type
_entity.pdbx_description
1 polymer ?
#
loop_
_entity_poly.entity_id
_entity_poly.type
_entity_poly.pdbx_seq_one_letter_code
_entity_poly.pdbx_strand_id
1 'polypeptide(L)'
;MSTYIVVVDDEPDVEDMFRQQFRRDLRAGRFTMVFALSAPAALEQVKAIPDPSLILILSDINMPGMTGLEMLPRVKAERPNVPVIMITAYGDDETRKRASELGAAGLLAKPIDFGLLRQEIDRRLERNA
;
A
#
# COMPACT_ATOMS: atom_id res chain seq x y z
N MET A 1 -7.54 11.30 15.66
CA MET A 1 -7.83 11.22 14.21
C MET A 1 -7.49 9.85 13.69
N SER A 2 -8.29 9.39 12.75
CA SER A 2 -8.03 8.07 12.14
C SER A 2 -6.86 8.16 11.16
N THR A 3 -6.05 7.12 11.14
CA THR A 3 -4.92 6.97 10.22
C THR A 3 -5.18 5.74 9.36
N TYR A 4 -5.03 5.87 8.06
CA TYR A 4 -5.40 4.81 7.11
C TYR A 4 -4.20 4.32 6.29
N ILE A 5 -4.18 3.01 6.09
CA ILE A 5 -3.29 2.33 5.15
C ILE A 5 -4.19 1.58 4.17
N VAL A 6 -3.99 1.81 2.88
CA VAL A 6 -4.73 1.09 1.82
C VAL A 6 -3.86 -0.05 1.31
N VAL A 7 -4.43 -1.24 1.28
CA VAL A 7 -3.74 -2.45 0.77
C VAL A 7 -4.51 -2.94 -0.46
N VAL A 8 -3.81 -3.04 -1.58
CA VAL A 8 -4.40 -3.43 -2.86
C VAL A 8 -3.79 -4.74 -3.32
N ASP A 9 -4.62 -5.77 -3.43
CA ASP A 9 -4.19 -7.09 -3.93
C ASP A 9 -5.44 -7.84 -4.40
N ASP A 10 -5.36 -8.50 -5.53
CA ASP A 10 -6.49 -9.23 -6.10
C ASP A 10 -6.75 -10.58 -5.41
N GLU A 11 -5.86 -11.03 -4.54
CA GLU A 11 -6.03 -12.26 -3.78
C GLU A 11 -6.79 -11.98 -2.47
N PRO A 12 -8.00 -12.57 -2.27
CA PRO A 12 -8.80 -12.30 -1.07
C PRO A 12 -8.10 -12.71 0.24
N ASP A 13 -7.23 -13.71 0.20
CA ASP A 13 -6.54 -14.21 1.39
C ASP A 13 -5.56 -13.20 1.98
N VAL A 14 -5.15 -12.20 1.20
CA VAL A 14 -4.20 -11.19 1.64
C VAL A 14 -4.78 -10.35 2.79
N GLU A 15 -6.06 -10.04 2.74
CA GLU A 15 -6.70 -9.29 3.81
C GLU A 15 -6.58 -10.02 5.15
N ASP A 16 -6.90 -11.31 5.19
CA ASP A 16 -6.83 -12.09 6.42
C ASP A 16 -5.40 -12.17 6.95
N MET A 17 -4.44 -12.33 6.04
CA MET A 17 -3.03 -12.38 6.41
C MET A 17 -2.56 -11.08 7.05
N PHE A 18 -2.91 -9.94 6.45
CA PHE A 18 -2.55 -8.63 6.99
C PHE A 18 -3.24 -8.37 8.33
N ARG A 19 -4.52 -8.71 8.45
CA ARG A 19 -5.26 -8.52 9.71
C ARG A 19 -4.67 -9.35 10.83
N GLN A 20 -4.20 -10.55 10.53
CA GLN A 20 -3.56 -11.41 11.52
C GLN A 20 -2.20 -10.85 11.94
N GLN A 21 -1.38 -10.43 10.99
CA GLN A 21 -0.04 -9.89 11.25
C GLN A 21 -0.07 -8.58 12.04
N PHE A 22 -1.07 -7.75 11.81
CA PHE A 22 -1.18 -6.44 12.46
C PHE A 22 -2.33 -6.37 13.47
N ARG A 23 -2.76 -7.53 13.98
CA ARG A 23 -3.92 -7.60 14.86
C ARG A 23 -3.82 -6.69 16.08
N ARG A 24 -2.66 -6.65 16.73
CA ARG A 24 -2.46 -5.81 17.91
C ARG A 24 -2.54 -4.32 17.59
N ASP A 25 -1.93 -3.92 16.49
CA ASP A 25 -1.94 -2.52 16.05
C ASP A 25 -3.36 -2.06 15.69
N LEU A 26 -4.11 -2.92 15.01
CA LEU A 26 -5.48 -2.62 14.63
C LEU A 26 -6.40 -2.51 15.85
N ARG A 27 -6.24 -3.42 16.83
CA ARG A 27 -7.00 -3.38 18.07
C ARG A 27 -6.68 -2.14 18.90
N ALA A 28 -5.42 -1.73 18.90
CA ALA A 28 -4.98 -0.55 19.65
C ALA A 28 -5.37 0.76 18.93
N GLY A 29 -5.92 0.68 17.73
CA GLY A 29 -6.33 1.86 16.98
C GLY A 29 -5.16 2.68 16.44
N ARG A 30 -3.98 2.08 16.30
CA ARG A 30 -2.81 2.77 15.75
C ARG A 30 -3.03 3.20 14.31
N PHE A 31 -3.74 2.37 13.55
CA PHE A 31 -4.14 2.68 12.18
C PHE A 31 -5.29 1.76 11.77
N THR A 32 -5.97 2.13 10.70
CA THR A 32 -7.00 1.31 10.06
C THR A 32 -6.49 0.86 8.72
N MET A 33 -6.65 -0.42 8.39
CA MET A 33 -6.32 -0.94 7.07
C MET A 33 -7.58 -1.09 6.25
N VAL A 34 -7.54 -0.57 5.03
CA VAL A 34 -8.62 -0.68 4.04
C VAL A 34 -8.10 -1.53 2.91
N PHE A 35 -8.89 -2.51 2.48
CA PHE A 35 -8.46 -3.47 1.47
C PHE A 35 -9.26 -3.30 0.18
N ALA A 36 -8.56 -3.36 -0.95
CA ALA A 36 -9.16 -3.29 -2.27
C ALA A 36 -8.68 -4.47 -3.10
N LEU A 37 -9.59 -5.11 -3.84
CA LEU A 37 -9.28 -6.28 -4.65
C LEU A 37 -8.89 -5.93 -6.09
N SER A 38 -8.88 -4.65 -6.43
CA SER A 38 -8.51 -4.17 -7.76
C SER A 38 -8.00 -2.74 -7.68
N ALA A 39 -7.30 -2.30 -8.72
CA ALA A 39 -6.82 -0.93 -8.80
C ALA A 39 -7.98 0.08 -8.89
N PRO A 40 -9.02 -0.13 -9.70
CA PRO A 40 -10.16 0.80 -9.69
C PRO A 40 -10.84 0.91 -8.32
N ALA A 41 -11.01 -0.21 -7.61
CA ALA A 41 -11.59 -0.19 -6.27
C ALA A 41 -10.69 0.59 -5.30
N ALA A 42 -9.37 0.42 -5.42
CA ALA A 42 -8.41 1.15 -4.60
C ALA A 42 -8.51 2.66 -4.83
N LEU A 43 -8.62 3.09 -6.08
CA LEU A 43 -8.75 4.51 -6.41
C LEU A 43 -10.01 5.12 -5.78
N GLU A 44 -11.12 4.38 -5.75
CA GLU A 44 -12.33 4.84 -5.08
C GLU A 44 -12.13 4.95 -3.56
N GLN A 45 -11.45 3.98 -2.95
CA GLN A 45 -11.13 4.02 -1.53
C GLN A 45 -10.25 5.22 -1.19
N VAL A 46 -9.24 5.49 -2.02
CA VAL A 46 -8.33 6.62 -1.81
C VAL A 46 -9.09 7.94 -1.83
N LYS A 47 -10.05 8.09 -2.75
CA LYS A 47 -10.88 9.32 -2.83
C LYS A 47 -11.69 9.54 -1.56
N ALA A 48 -12.14 8.47 -0.93
CA ALA A 48 -13.00 8.56 0.25
C ALA A 48 -12.23 8.88 1.53
N ILE A 49 -10.91 8.72 1.55
CA ILE A 49 -10.09 8.94 2.74
C ILE A 49 -9.59 10.39 2.75
N PRO A 50 -9.77 11.14 3.85
CA PRO A 50 -9.22 12.50 3.96
C PRO A 50 -7.70 12.50 3.77
N ASP A 51 -7.19 13.51 3.07
CA ASP A 51 -5.78 13.58 2.67
C ASP A 51 -4.80 13.41 3.84
N PRO A 52 -4.92 14.15 4.95
CA PRO A 52 -3.97 13.99 6.04
C PRO A 52 -4.02 12.63 6.73
N SER A 53 -5.11 11.89 6.56
CA SER A 53 -5.32 10.59 7.24
C SER A 53 -4.72 9.42 6.48
N LEU A 54 -4.45 9.56 5.19
CA LEU A 54 -3.89 8.47 4.37
C LEU A 54 -2.37 8.54 4.40
N ILE A 55 -1.72 7.57 5.05
CA ILE A 55 -0.28 7.61 5.27
C ILE A 55 0.53 6.68 4.37
N LEU A 56 -0.09 5.68 3.78
CA LEU A 56 0.62 4.67 3.01
C LEU A 56 -0.34 3.87 2.14
N ILE A 57 0.09 3.56 0.93
CA ILE A 57 -0.60 2.62 0.04
C ILE A 57 0.37 1.48 -0.26
N LEU A 58 -0.08 0.24 -0.06
CA LEU A 58 0.64 -0.97 -0.41
C LEU A 58 -0.11 -1.62 -1.57
N SER A 59 0.56 -1.90 -2.68
CA SER A 59 -0.11 -2.46 -3.85
C SER A 59 0.68 -3.56 -4.51
N ASP A 60 0.00 -4.67 -4.80
CA ASP A 60 0.54 -5.68 -5.70
C ASP A 60 0.70 -5.06 -7.10
N ILE A 61 1.73 -5.48 -7.83
CA ILE A 61 1.94 -5.04 -9.20
C ILE A 61 1.05 -5.82 -10.15
N ASN A 62 1.03 -7.15 -10.03
CA ASN A 62 0.37 -8.03 -10.98
C ASN A 62 -1.09 -8.29 -10.61
N MET A 63 -1.98 -7.50 -11.17
CA MET A 63 -3.42 -7.64 -11.00
C MET A 63 -4.11 -7.63 -12.37
N PRO A 64 -5.23 -8.39 -12.52
CA PRO A 64 -5.97 -8.35 -13.78
C PRO A 64 -6.52 -6.96 -14.08
N GLY A 65 -6.58 -6.60 -15.34
CA GLY A 65 -7.03 -5.27 -15.76
C GLY A 65 -5.93 -4.25 -15.49
N MET A 66 -6.19 -3.26 -14.65
CA MET A 66 -5.19 -2.25 -14.31
C MET A 66 -4.18 -2.83 -13.33
N THR A 67 -2.89 -2.80 -13.70
CA THR A 67 -1.80 -3.24 -12.82
C THR A 67 -1.50 -2.18 -11.75
N GLY A 68 -0.73 -2.58 -10.72
CA GLY A 68 -0.28 -1.63 -9.72
C GLY A 68 0.59 -0.52 -10.29
N LEU A 69 1.44 -0.84 -11.26
CA LEU A 69 2.28 0.16 -11.93
C LEU A 69 1.45 1.16 -12.75
N GLU A 70 0.36 0.70 -13.36
CA GLU A 70 -0.56 1.58 -14.08
C GLU A 70 -1.39 2.45 -13.13
N MET A 71 -1.72 1.92 -11.95
CA MET A 71 -2.45 2.67 -10.92
C MET A 71 -1.60 3.80 -10.34
N LEU A 72 -0.29 3.59 -10.21
CA LEU A 72 0.61 4.48 -9.48
C LEU A 72 0.55 5.94 -9.96
N PRO A 73 0.62 6.25 -11.28
CA PRO A 73 0.51 7.63 -11.73
C PRO A 73 -0.83 8.28 -11.36
N ARG A 74 -1.90 7.50 -11.36
CA ARG A 74 -3.24 8.01 -11.01
C ARG A 74 -3.33 8.38 -9.53
N VAL A 75 -2.73 7.55 -8.68
CA VAL A 75 -2.64 7.86 -7.24
C VAL A 75 -1.82 9.12 -7.03
N LYS A 76 -0.67 9.22 -7.69
CA LYS A 76 0.22 10.36 -7.54
C LYS A 76 -0.42 11.66 -8.01
N ALA A 77 -1.30 11.61 -9.01
CA ALA A 77 -2.03 12.78 -9.48
C ALA A 77 -3.01 13.31 -8.41
N GLU A 78 -3.65 12.41 -7.67
CA GLU A 78 -4.61 12.79 -6.62
C GLU A 78 -3.95 13.02 -5.26
N ARG A 79 -2.92 12.25 -4.95
CA ARG A 79 -2.28 12.23 -3.63
C ARG A 79 -0.75 12.27 -3.81
N PRO A 80 -0.20 13.39 -4.27
CA PRO A 80 1.24 13.45 -4.61
C PRO A 80 2.17 13.18 -3.43
N ASN A 81 1.72 13.39 -2.21
CA ASN A 81 2.56 13.23 -1.02
C ASN A 81 2.40 11.87 -0.33
N VAL A 82 1.46 11.04 -0.77
CA VAL A 82 1.25 9.73 -0.15
C VAL A 82 2.26 8.74 -0.72
N PRO A 83 3.05 8.06 0.13
CA PRO A 83 3.98 7.05 -0.35
C PRO A 83 3.23 5.80 -0.79
N VAL A 84 3.68 5.22 -1.92
CA VAL A 84 3.17 3.97 -2.44
C VAL A 84 4.31 2.96 -2.47
N ILE A 85 4.15 1.85 -1.79
CA ILE A 85 5.11 0.75 -1.82
C ILE A 85 4.50 -0.37 -2.68
N MET A 86 5.26 -0.79 -3.69
CA MET A 86 4.83 -1.87 -4.56
C MET A 86 5.26 -3.21 -3.98
N ILE A 87 4.45 -4.23 -4.20
CA ILE A 87 4.72 -5.60 -3.74
C ILE A 87 4.67 -6.50 -4.98
N THR A 88 5.68 -7.35 -5.15
CA THR A 88 5.74 -8.18 -6.34
C THR A 88 6.46 -9.51 -6.08
N ALA A 89 6.03 -10.55 -6.80
CA ALA A 89 6.75 -11.82 -6.85
C ALA A 89 8.00 -11.73 -7.73
N TYR A 90 8.09 -10.69 -8.57
CA TYR A 90 9.16 -10.50 -9.54
C TYR A 90 9.92 -9.21 -9.23
N GLY A 91 10.84 -9.29 -8.27
CA GLY A 91 11.64 -8.14 -7.84
C GLY A 91 12.91 -7.91 -8.66
N ASP A 92 12.84 -8.06 -9.99
CA ASP A 92 14.00 -7.84 -10.84
C ASP A 92 14.36 -6.35 -10.96
N ASP A 93 15.55 -6.07 -11.48
CA ASP A 93 16.06 -4.70 -11.59
C ASP A 93 15.21 -3.84 -12.50
N GLU A 94 14.66 -4.40 -13.57
CA GLU A 94 13.80 -3.67 -14.50
C GLU A 94 12.50 -3.23 -13.83
N THR A 95 11.86 -4.13 -13.08
CA THR A 95 10.64 -3.81 -12.33
C THR A 95 10.90 -2.75 -11.27
N ARG A 96 12.03 -2.87 -10.54
CA ARG A 96 12.42 -1.87 -9.53
C ARG A 96 12.63 -0.50 -10.15
N LYS A 97 13.33 -0.46 -11.27
CA LYS A 97 13.61 0.78 -11.98
C LYS A 97 12.32 1.45 -12.45
N ARG A 98 11.41 0.66 -13.05
CA ARG A 98 10.14 1.17 -13.54
C ARG A 98 9.26 1.71 -12.40
N ALA A 99 9.19 0.98 -11.29
CA ALA A 99 8.42 1.44 -10.13
C ALA A 99 8.97 2.75 -9.59
N SER A 100 10.29 2.85 -9.47
CA SER A 100 10.96 4.07 -9.01
C SER A 100 10.70 5.25 -9.94
N GLU A 101 10.79 5.04 -11.25
CA GLU A 101 10.54 6.08 -12.25
C GLU A 101 9.10 6.60 -12.20
N LEU A 102 8.15 5.73 -11.85
CA LEU A 102 6.74 6.10 -11.71
C LEU A 102 6.41 6.72 -10.35
N GLY A 103 7.37 6.81 -9.46
CA GLY A 103 7.22 7.49 -8.18
C GLY A 103 6.91 6.61 -6.98
N ALA A 104 7.16 5.30 -7.07
CA ALA A 104 7.01 4.42 -5.92
C ALA A 104 8.03 4.77 -4.84
N ALA A 105 7.61 4.72 -3.58
CA ALA A 105 8.49 4.96 -2.44
C ALA A 105 9.36 3.75 -2.12
N GLY A 106 8.96 2.57 -2.56
CA GLY A 106 9.74 1.35 -2.37
C GLY A 106 9.11 0.16 -3.07
N LEU A 107 9.81 -0.96 -3.01
CA LEU A 107 9.33 -2.22 -3.58
C LEU A 107 9.73 -3.37 -2.65
N LEU A 108 8.76 -4.19 -2.30
CA LEU A 108 8.95 -5.39 -1.48
C LEU A 108 8.70 -6.63 -2.32
N ALA A 109 9.57 -7.63 -2.18
CA ALA A 109 9.38 -8.92 -2.85
C ALA A 109 8.47 -9.81 -2.01
N LYS A 110 7.73 -10.69 -2.69
CA LYS A 110 6.97 -11.76 -2.03
C LYS A 110 7.89 -12.96 -1.83
N PRO A 111 7.77 -13.70 -0.72
CA PRO A 111 6.82 -13.49 0.37
C PRO A 111 7.19 -12.26 1.22
N ILE A 112 6.16 -11.55 1.70
CA ILE A 112 6.37 -10.30 2.43
C ILE A 112 7.11 -10.56 3.75
N ASP A 113 8.17 -9.80 3.99
CA ASP A 113 8.80 -9.75 5.31
C ASP A 113 8.03 -8.73 6.15
N PHE A 114 7.16 -9.22 7.02
CA PHE A 114 6.30 -8.36 7.83
C PHE A 114 7.07 -7.56 8.87
N GLY A 115 8.27 -7.99 9.24
CA GLY A 115 9.16 -7.21 10.10
C GLY A 115 9.62 -5.93 9.42
N LEU A 116 10.08 -6.04 8.17
CA LEU A 116 10.47 -4.88 7.38
C LEU A 116 9.28 -3.96 7.11
N LEU A 117 8.14 -4.54 6.79
CA LEU A 117 6.92 -3.76 6.52
C LEU A 117 6.49 -3.00 7.78
N ARG A 118 6.55 -3.62 8.94
CA ARG A 118 6.23 -2.96 10.21
C ARG A 118 7.15 -1.77 10.46
N GLN A 119 8.44 -1.89 10.16
CA GLN A 119 9.39 -0.78 10.29
C GLN A 119 9.00 0.39 9.39
N GLU A 120 8.59 0.10 8.16
CA GLU A 120 8.13 1.13 7.23
C GLU A 120 6.88 1.84 7.73
N ILE A 121 5.91 1.08 8.24
CA ILE A 121 4.69 1.63 8.80
C ILE A 121 4.99 2.50 10.02
N ASP A 122 5.80 2.00 10.94
CA ASP A 122 6.15 2.73 12.16
C ASP A 122 6.82 4.07 11.83
N ARG A 123 7.71 4.07 10.84
CA ARG A 123 8.39 5.29 10.41
C ARG A 123 7.40 6.32 9.85
N ARG A 124 6.40 5.85 9.06
CA ARG A 124 5.37 6.74 8.52
C ARG A 124 4.47 7.31 9.61
N LEU A 125 4.12 6.49 10.62
CA LEU A 125 3.33 6.95 11.75
C LEU A 125 4.06 8.03 12.54
N GLU A 126 5.36 7.88 12.75
CA GLU A 126 6.17 8.88 13.45
C GLU A 126 6.19 10.21 12.71
N ARG A 127 6.29 10.18 11.37
CA ARG A 127 6.31 11.40 10.56
C ARG A 127 4.99 12.16 10.61
N ASN A 128 3.88 11.44 10.84
CA ASN A 128 2.55 12.03 10.84
C ASN A 128 2.01 12.29 12.24
N ALA A 129 2.82 12.04 13.26
CA ALA A 129 2.45 12.28 14.65
C ALA A 129 2.50 13.77 15.00
#